data_3e44d9bc9769e1a95570924b97debf59
#
_entry.id   3e44d9bc9769e1a95570924b97debf59
#
_cell.length_a   1.000
_cell.length_b   1.000
_cell.length_c   1.000
_cell.angle_alpha   90.00
_cell.angle_beta   90.00
_cell.angle_gamma   90.00
#
_symmetry.space_group_name_H-M   'P 1'
#
loop_
_entity.id
_entity.type
_entity.pdbx_description
1 polymer ?
#
loop_
_entity_poly.entity_id
_entity_poly.type
_entity_poly.pdbx_seq_one_letter_code
_entity_poly.pdbx_strand_id
1 'polypeptide(L)'
;MRKVVLMLLWMGALTASAVTHVYPRVASDTVFIVCPGGSYCWLDIKNEGTPTVQALQERGYDAYLLHYRVSGIFAHVMHSRLFYRGHQYPDALEDIKEAIREARKSHRVVGVIGYSAGGHLALLSAIEDRPDFVAAIYPVVTMRKPYVHKRSRGGLLGEYRKYNKTLQDSLSLERRAKDVKAPVFLLNCKDDPVVDYHHSVLMNEALTAEGKRHLYLQYEKGGHGFGIDKHNWLDIFLKWIR
;
A
#
# COMPACT_ATOMS: atom_id res chain seq x y z
N MET A 1 -61.32 5.97 4.93
CA MET A 1 -60.36 5.23 4.12
C MET A 1 -59.03 5.99 4.13
N ARG A 2 -58.07 5.55 4.95
CA ARG A 2 -56.72 6.15 5.06
C ARG A 2 -55.83 5.54 3.98
N LYS A 3 -55.34 6.38 3.06
CA LYS A 3 -54.34 6.00 2.08
C LYS A 3 -52.96 5.89 2.78
N VAL A 4 -52.43 4.68 2.89
CA VAL A 4 -51.07 4.45 3.33
C VAL A 4 -50.18 4.70 2.10
N VAL A 5 -49.38 5.76 2.13
CA VAL A 5 -48.33 6.03 1.14
C VAL A 5 -47.14 5.22 1.56
N LEU A 6 -46.83 4.16 0.82
CA LEU A 6 -45.59 3.38 0.95
C LEU A 6 -44.45 4.21 0.35
N MET A 7 -43.64 4.79 1.20
CA MET A 7 -42.40 5.47 0.82
C MET A 7 -41.31 4.40 0.64
N LEU A 8 -41.12 3.97 -0.58
CA LEU A 8 -39.97 3.12 -0.95
C LEU A 8 -38.70 3.95 -0.78
N LEU A 9 -37.98 3.72 0.33
CA LEU A 9 -36.61 4.17 0.52
C LEU A 9 -35.74 3.42 -0.49
N TRP A 10 -35.38 4.09 -1.56
CA TRP A 10 -34.34 3.68 -2.48
C TRP A 10 -33.00 3.81 -1.75
N MET A 11 -32.56 2.74 -1.09
CA MET A 11 -31.19 2.65 -0.60
C MET A 11 -30.29 2.44 -1.83
N GLY A 12 -29.93 3.55 -2.48
CA GLY A 12 -28.79 3.54 -3.38
C GLY A 12 -27.58 3.10 -2.57
N ALA A 13 -26.99 1.99 -2.95
CA ALA A 13 -25.68 1.60 -2.47
C ALA A 13 -24.72 2.74 -2.84
N LEU A 14 -24.45 3.63 -1.91
CA LEU A 14 -23.29 4.49 -1.94
C LEU A 14 -22.10 3.51 -1.89
N THR A 15 -21.53 3.20 -3.04
CA THR A 15 -20.17 2.69 -3.11
C THR A 15 -19.33 3.73 -2.42
N ALA A 16 -18.88 3.42 -1.21
CA ALA A 16 -17.91 4.25 -0.51
C ALA A 16 -16.66 4.25 -1.41
N SER A 17 -16.54 5.30 -2.21
CA SER A 17 -15.32 5.62 -2.93
C SER A 17 -14.19 5.59 -1.90
N ALA A 18 -13.09 4.88 -2.19
CA ALA A 18 -11.90 4.96 -1.39
C ALA A 18 -11.57 6.44 -1.24
N VAL A 19 -11.78 7.00 -0.04
CA VAL A 19 -11.71 8.45 0.15
C VAL A 19 -10.25 8.83 0.03
N THR A 20 -9.88 9.24 -1.15
CA THR A 20 -8.60 9.87 -1.40
C THR A 20 -8.69 11.27 -0.83
N HIS A 21 -8.10 11.52 0.34
CA HIS A 21 -7.97 12.88 0.83
C HIS A 21 -7.03 13.63 -0.10
N VAL A 22 -7.60 14.49 -0.93
CA VAL A 22 -6.86 15.38 -1.81
C VAL A 22 -6.44 16.60 -0.99
N TYR A 23 -5.17 16.71 -0.72
CA TYR A 23 -4.61 17.94 -0.13
C TYR A 23 -4.57 19.06 -1.19
N PRO A 24 -4.47 20.35 -0.79
CA PRO A 24 -4.42 21.45 -1.75
C PRO A 24 -3.40 21.21 -2.85
N ARG A 25 -3.79 21.44 -4.10
CA ARG A 25 -2.94 21.20 -5.26
C ARG A 25 -1.78 22.16 -5.32
N VAL A 26 -0.61 21.67 -5.68
CA VAL A 26 0.61 22.44 -5.93
C VAL A 26 0.78 22.75 -7.41
N ALA A 27 -0.18 22.39 -8.26
CA ALA A 27 -0.13 22.56 -9.72
C ALA A 27 1.07 21.83 -10.36
N SER A 28 1.19 20.53 -10.08
CA SER A 28 2.24 19.67 -10.63
C SER A 28 1.67 18.70 -11.68
N ASP A 29 2.46 18.40 -12.73
CA ASP A 29 2.16 17.30 -13.66
C ASP A 29 2.34 15.91 -13.03
N THR A 30 2.95 15.86 -11.85
CA THR A 30 3.26 14.65 -11.11
C THR A 30 2.49 14.60 -9.80
N VAL A 31 1.85 13.47 -9.54
CA VAL A 31 1.19 13.17 -8.27
C VAL A 31 1.72 11.88 -7.68
N PHE A 32 1.82 11.85 -6.37
CA PHE A 32 2.12 10.62 -5.62
C PHE A 32 0.92 10.18 -4.79
N ILE A 33 0.54 8.91 -4.90
CA ILE A 33 -0.46 8.27 -4.06
C ILE A 33 0.28 7.63 -2.89
N VAL A 34 -0.02 8.08 -1.68
CA VAL A 34 0.61 7.61 -0.44
C VAL A 34 -0.27 6.56 0.23
N CYS A 35 0.28 5.35 0.40
CA CYS A 35 -0.37 4.20 1.02
C CYS A 35 0.25 3.93 2.41
N PRO A 36 -0.37 4.37 3.51
CA PRO A 36 0.15 4.12 4.85
C PRO A 36 0.21 2.63 5.19
N GLY A 37 1.06 2.26 6.16
CA GLY A 37 1.09 0.93 6.73
C GLY A 37 -0.07 0.68 7.70
N GLY A 38 0.04 -0.39 8.48
CA GLY A 38 -0.96 -0.79 9.47
C GLY A 38 -1.46 -2.22 9.29
N SER A 39 -0.65 -3.09 8.68
CA SER A 39 -0.89 -4.53 8.57
C SER A 39 -2.19 -4.92 7.86
N TYR A 40 -2.77 -4.06 7.02
CA TYR A 40 -4.12 -4.22 6.46
C TYR A 40 -5.23 -4.27 7.51
N CYS A 41 -4.94 -3.88 8.76
CA CYS A 41 -5.91 -3.83 9.86
C CYS A 41 -6.30 -2.40 10.23
N TRP A 42 -5.41 -1.44 10.02
CA TRP A 42 -5.62 0.01 10.20
C TRP A 42 -4.73 0.79 9.23
N LEU A 43 -4.75 2.11 9.29
CA LEU A 43 -3.89 2.98 8.48
C LEU A 43 -3.10 3.91 9.40
N ASP A 44 -1.76 3.90 9.28
CA ASP A 44 -0.90 4.83 10.03
C ASP A 44 -0.81 6.20 9.34
N ILE A 45 -1.94 6.89 9.37
CA ILE A 45 -2.10 8.21 8.75
C ILE A 45 -1.17 9.24 9.37
N LYS A 46 -1.00 9.17 10.70
CA LYS A 46 -0.31 10.20 11.48
C LYS A 46 1.20 10.19 11.27
N ASN A 47 1.82 9.01 11.20
CA ASN A 47 3.28 8.92 11.15
C ASN A 47 3.80 8.71 9.71
N GLU A 48 3.03 8.05 8.86
CA GLU A 48 3.45 7.72 7.50
C GLU A 48 2.67 8.50 6.43
N GLY A 49 1.37 8.67 6.61
CA GLY A 49 0.50 9.28 5.61
C GLY A 49 0.70 10.79 5.47
N THR A 50 0.19 11.55 6.44
CA THR A 50 0.19 13.02 6.41
C THR A 50 1.59 13.64 6.28
N PRO A 51 2.61 13.19 7.02
CA PRO A 51 3.95 13.77 6.88
C PRO A 51 4.54 13.59 5.47
N THR A 52 4.28 12.43 4.86
CA THR A 52 4.77 12.17 3.48
C THR A 52 4.09 13.08 2.45
N VAL A 53 2.77 13.25 2.58
CA VAL A 53 2.03 14.17 1.70
C VAL A 53 2.56 15.60 1.83
N GLN A 54 2.74 16.08 3.05
CA GLN A 54 3.30 17.43 3.30
C GLN A 54 4.70 17.59 2.70
N ALA A 55 5.58 16.61 2.95
CA ALA A 55 6.95 16.63 2.42
C ALA A 55 7.02 16.61 0.88
N LEU A 56 6.09 15.93 0.22
CA LEU A 56 5.96 15.94 -1.25
C LEU A 56 5.50 17.31 -1.76
N GLN A 57 4.51 17.90 -1.10
CA GLN A 57 3.99 19.22 -1.45
C GLN A 57 5.03 20.33 -1.28
N GLU A 58 5.81 20.29 -0.20
CA GLU A 58 6.95 21.19 0.02
C GLU A 58 8.01 21.11 -1.09
N ARG A 59 8.08 19.96 -1.78
CA ARG A 59 8.96 19.71 -2.93
C ARG A 59 8.31 19.97 -4.29
N GLY A 60 7.09 20.53 -4.30
CA GLY A 60 6.38 20.91 -5.51
C GLY A 60 5.67 19.77 -6.23
N TYR A 61 5.35 18.67 -5.55
CA TYR A 61 4.56 17.58 -6.09
C TYR A 61 3.14 17.57 -5.53
N ASP A 62 2.16 17.23 -6.35
CA ASP A 62 0.85 16.86 -5.82
C ASP A 62 0.91 15.53 -5.09
N ALA A 63 0.09 15.36 -4.06
CA ALA A 63 0.05 14.14 -3.28
C ALA A 63 -1.37 13.82 -2.80
N TYR A 64 -1.74 12.54 -2.90
CA TYR A 64 -3.01 11.99 -2.43
C TYR A 64 -2.73 10.99 -1.32
N LEU A 65 -3.42 11.14 -0.19
CA LEU A 65 -3.40 10.15 0.88
C LEU A 65 -4.50 9.12 0.63
N LEU A 66 -4.13 7.87 0.37
CA LEU A 66 -5.09 6.81 0.11
C LEU A 66 -5.58 6.19 1.42
N HIS A 67 -6.87 6.32 1.68
CA HIS A 67 -7.58 5.62 2.75
C HIS A 67 -8.13 4.30 2.21
N TYR A 68 -7.25 3.36 1.86
CA TYR A 68 -7.68 2.07 1.35
C TYR A 68 -8.41 1.24 2.40
N ARG A 69 -9.34 0.41 1.98
CA ARG A 69 -10.17 -0.43 2.83
C ARG A 69 -9.32 -1.50 3.53
N VAL A 70 -9.53 -1.63 4.84
CA VAL A 70 -8.79 -2.53 5.72
C VAL A 70 -9.72 -3.44 6.52
N SER A 71 -9.20 -4.52 7.08
CA SER A 71 -9.99 -5.49 7.85
C SER A 71 -10.50 -4.96 9.20
N GLY A 72 -9.92 -3.85 9.69
CA GLY A 72 -10.27 -3.21 10.94
C GLY A 72 -9.52 -3.79 12.14
N ILE A 73 -9.26 -2.94 13.13
CA ILE A 73 -8.47 -3.29 14.32
C ILE A 73 -9.15 -4.35 15.19
N PHE A 74 -10.48 -4.33 15.26
CA PHE A 74 -11.25 -5.31 16.04
C PHE A 74 -11.17 -6.71 15.45
N ALA A 75 -11.11 -6.87 14.13
CA ALA A 75 -10.89 -8.16 13.49
C ALA A 75 -9.56 -8.81 13.94
N HIS A 76 -8.60 -7.96 14.30
CA HIS A 76 -7.29 -8.40 14.78
C HIS A 76 -7.26 -8.71 16.28
N VAL A 77 -7.89 -7.88 17.12
CA VAL A 77 -7.86 -8.01 18.59
C VAL A 77 -8.77 -9.13 19.10
N MET A 78 -9.96 -9.27 18.53
CA MET A 78 -10.97 -10.19 19.06
C MET A 78 -10.83 -11.61 18.54
N HIS A 79 -10.01 -11.89 17.53
CA HIS A 79 -9.92 -13.22 16.87
C HIS A 79 -11.31 -13.82 16.56
N SER A 80 -12.35 -12.99 16.53
CA SER A 80 -13.73 -13.42 16.47
C SER A 80 -14.16 -13.66 15.03
N ARG A 81 -14.27 -14.94 14.69
CA ARG A 81 -14.78 -15.42 13.40
C ARG A 81 -16.24 -15.02 13.14
N LEU A 82 -16.99 -14.62 14.18
CA LEU A 82 -18.43 -14.47 14.12
C LEU A 82 -18.91 -13.05 13.86
N PHE A 83 -18.18 -12.01 14.29
CA PHE A 83 -18.74 -10.66 14.38
C PHE A 83 -18.15 -9.62 13.47
N TYR A 84 -16.99 -9.85 12.84
CA TYR A 84 -16.38 -8.86 11.99
C TYR A 84 -15.79 -9.46 10.72
N ARG A 85 -16.37 -9.05 9.59
CA ARG A 85 -15.85 -9.30 8.25
C ARG A 85 -15.43 -7.96 7.65
N GLY A 86 -14.33 -7.41 8.13
CA GLY A 86 -13.75 -6.22 7.52
C GLY A 86 -13.28 -6.50 6.09
N HIS A 87 -12.83 -5.45 5.44
CA HIS A 87 -12.37 -5.51 4.06
C HIS A 87 -11.10 -6.35 3.92
N GLN A 88 -11.07 -7.19 2.90
CA GLN A 88 -9.98 -8.11 2.61
C GLN A 88 -9.63 -8.04 1.13
N TYR A 89 -8.56 -8.70 0.71
CA TYR A 89 -8.23 -8.83 -0.71
C TYR A 89 -9.46 -9.34 -1.51
N PRO A 90 -9.82 -8.68 -2.64
CA PRO A 90 -9.03 -7.67 -3.37
C PRO A 90 -9.33 -6.19 -3.02
N ASP A 91 -10.14 -5.86 -2.01
CA ASP A 91 -10.70 -4.51 -1.79
C ASP A 91 -9.64 -3.39 -1.82
N ALA A 92 -8.54 -3.54 -1.08
CA ALA A 92 -7.46 -2.54 -1.07
C ALA A 92 -6.78 -2.40 -2.45
N LEU A 93 -6.68 -3.50 -3.22
CA LEU A 93 -6.16 -3.44 -4.59
C LEU A 93 -7.10 -2.67 -5.51
N GLU A 94 -8.40 -2.85 -5.41
CA GLU A 94 -9.36 -2.08 -6.20
C GLU A 94 -9.33 -0.60 -5.83
N ASP A 95 -9.13 -0.28 -4.55
CA ASP A 95 -9.01 1.11 -4.09
C ASP A 95 -7.80 1.82 -4.70
N ILE A 96 -6.62 1.18 -4.71
CA ILE A 96 -5.43 1.80 -5.31
C ILE A 96 -5.53 1.90 -6.83
N LYS A 97 -6.12 0.92 -7.51
CA LYS A 97 -6.38 0.98 -8.95
C LYS A 97 -7.31 2.13 -9.31
N GLU A 98 -8.37 2.33 -8.50
CA GLU A 98 -9.27 3.47 -8.65
C GLU A 98 -8.50 4.80 -8.47
N ALA A 99 -7.69 4.90 -7.40
CA ALA A 99 -6.92 6.11 -7.13
C ALA A 99 -5.93 6.44 -8.26
N ILE A 100 -5.25 5.43 -8.83
CA ILE A 100 -4.36 5.61 -9.99
C ILE A 100 -5.15 6.11 -11.21
N ARG A 101 -6.32 5.50 -11.48
CA ARG A 101 -7.19 5.91 -12.60
C ARG A 101 -7.68 7.35 -12.43
N GLU A 102 -8.11 7.74 -11.23
CA GLU A 102 -8.53 9.11 -10.95
C GLU A 102 -7.37 10.11 -11.07
N ALA A 103 -6.21 9.77 -10.54
CA ALA A 103 -5.01 10.60 -10.63
C ALA A 103 -4.60 10.86 -12.09
N ARG A 104 -4.71 9.85 -12.96
CA ARG A 104 -4.41 9.93 -14.40
C ARG A 104 -5.30 10.93 -15.17
N LYS A 105 -6.47 11.29 -14.66
CA LYS A 105 -7.35 12.27 -15.32
C LYS A 105 -6.77 13.68 -15.31
N SER A 106 -5.89 13.99 -14.37
CA SER A 106 -5.35 15.34 -14.15
C SER A 106 -3.82 15.42 -14.07
N HIS A 107 -3.11 14.27 -14.08
CA HIS A 107 -1.66 14.22 -13.96
C HIS A 107 -1.06 13.30 -15.01
N ARG A 108 0.03 13.73 -15.60
CA ARG A 108 0.79 12.96 -16.59
C ARG A 108 1.59 11.84 -15.95
N VAL A 109 2.13 12.08 -14.74
CA VAL A 109 2.96 11.13 -13.99
C VAL A 109 2.27 10.80 -12.68
N VAL A 110 2.10 9.49 -12.42
CA VAL A 110 1.48 8.98 -11.19
C VAL A 110 2.44 8.00 -10.52
N GLY A 111 3.01 8.40 -9.39
CA GLY A 111 3.82 7.54 -8.53
C GLY A 111 3.02 6.97 -7.37
N VAL A 112 3.48 5.88 -6.80
CA VAL A 112 2.91 5.29 -5.58
C VAL A 112 4.00 5.14 -4.52
N ILE A 113 3.73 5.63 -3.32
CA ILE A 113 4.61 5.45 -2.15
C ILE A 113 3.86 4.64 -1.11
N GLY A 114 4.43 3.56 -0.64
CA GLY A 114 3.78 2.71 0.36
C GLY A 114 4.71 2.27 1.47
N TYR A 115 4.16 2.14 2.66
CA TYR A 115 4.87 1.78 3.89
C TYR A 115 4.38 0.43 4.43
N SER A 116 5.29 -0.46 4.84
CA SER A 116 4.90 -1.71 5.49
C SER A 116 3.87 -2.51 4.68
N ALA A 117 2.65 -2.70 5.17
CA ALA A 117 1.54 -3.29 4.42
C ALA A 117 1.11 -2.43 3.22
N GLY A 118 1.16 -1.09 3.34
CA GLY A 118 0.99 -0.17 2.22
C GLY A 118 2.10 -0.30 1.18
N GLY A 119 3.32 -0.67 1.60
CA GLY A 119 4.43 -1.02 0.70
C GLY A 119 4.14 -2.29 -0.12
N HIS A 120 3.50 -3.28 0.48
CA HIS A 120 2.98 -4.43 -0.25
C HIS A 120 1.91 -4.01 -1.27
N LEU A 121 0.98 -3.14 -0.89
CA LEU A 121 -0.05 -2.63 -1.79
C LEU A 121 0.55 -1.83 -2.96
N ALA A 122 1.56 -1.01 -2.69
CA ALA A 122 2.29 -0.26 -3.71
C ALA A 122 2.99 -1.20 -4.71
N LEU A 123 3.70 -2.22 -4.24
CA LEU A 123 4.32 -3.24 -5.09
C LEU A 123 3.27 -4.04 -5.88
N LEU A 124 2.15 -4.38 -5.25
CA LEU A 124 1.06 -5.08 -5.91
C LEU A 124 0.44 -4.21 -7.03
N SER A 125 0.35 -2.90 -6.85
CA SER A 125 -0.09 -1.98 -7.92
C SER A 125 0.89 -1.94 -9.10
N ALA A 126 2.20 -2.08 -8.87
CA ALA A 126 3.19 -2.17 -9.94
C ALA A 126 3.01 -3.44 -10.80
N ILE A 127 2.39 -4.48 -10.25
CA ILE A 127 2.10 -5.76 -10.94
C ILE A 127 0.75 -5.69 -11.64
N GLU A 128 -0.30 -5.29 -10.92
CA GLU A 128 -1.70 -5.37 -11.36
C GLU A 128 -2.16 -4.14 -12.16
N ASP A 129 -1.47 -3.02 -12.00
CA ASP A 129 -1.73 -1.78 -12.71
C ASP A 129 -0.43 -1.25 -13.36
N ARG A 130 -0.30 0.05 -13.59
CA ARG A 130 0.88 0.66 -14.19
C ARG A 130 1.11 2.09 -13.67
N PRO A 131 1.48 2.27 -12.39
CA PRO A 131 2.03 3.55 -11.95
C PRO A 131 3.37 3.81 -12.67
N ASP A 132 3.81 5.07 -12.71
CA ASP A 132 5.10 5.41 -13.35
C ASP A 132 6.28 5.03 -12.47
N PHE A 133 6.12 5.06 -11.14
CA PHE A 133 7.12 4.70 -10.15
C PHE A 133 6.47 4.13 -8.90
N VAL A 134 7.18 3.27 -8.21
CA VAL A 134 6.78 2.76 -6.90
C VAL A 134 7.92 2.90 -5.90
N ALA A 135 7.64 3.47 -4.73
CA ALA A 135 8.53 3.40 -3.57
C ALA A 135 7.89 2.52 -2.49
N ALA A 136 8.58 1.47 -2.10
CA ALA A 136 8.14 0.55 -1.04
C ALA A 136 9.12 0.61 0.14
N ILE A 137 8.65 1.15 1.24
CA ILE A 137 9.44 1.46 2.43
C ILE A 137 9.14 0.41 3.50
N TYR A 138 10.17 -0.30 3.95
CA TYR A 138 10.10 -1.48 4.82
C TYR A 138 8.89 -2.40 4.53
N PRO A 139 8.73 -2.79 3.24
CA PRO A 139 7.49 -3.41 2.80
C PRO A 139 7.33 -4.84 3.32
N VAL A 140 6.10 -5.24 3.56
CA VAL A 140 5.74 -6.65 3.49
C VAL A 140 5.83 -7.06 2.02
N VAL A 141 6.38 -8.24 1.72
CA VAL A 141 6.54 -8.75 0.35
C VAL A 141 6.00 -10.17 0.25
N THR A 142 6.51 -11.09 1.07
CA THR A 142 6.07 -12.50 1.02
C THR A 142 4.94 -12.79 2.01
N MET A 143 3.99 -13.63 1.60
CA MET A 143 2.95 -14.20 2.45
C MET A 143 3.31 -15.60 2.95
N ARG A 144 4.53 -16.07 2.68
CA ARG A 144 5.00 -17.43 2.96
C ARG A 144 6.01 -17.47 4.11
N LYS A 145 6.10 -18.63 4.76
CA LYS A 145 7.20 -18.96 5.69
C LYS A 145 8.52 -19.06 4.91
N PRO A 146 9.69 -18.81 5.55
CA PRO A 146 9.81 -18.52 6.99
C PRO A 146 9.52 -17.07 7.39
N TYR A 147 9.58 -16.11 6.49
CA TYR A 147 9.60 -14.68 6.81
C TYR A 147 8.22 -14.03 6.96
N VAL A 148 7.13 -14.73 6.68
CA VAL A 148 5.78 -14.14 6.66
C VAL A 148 5.46 -13.23 7.85
N HIS A 149 5.05 -12.00 7.58
CA HIS A 149 4.43 -11.14 8.59
C HIS A 149 2.98 -11.57 8.79
N LYS A 150 2.75 -12.38 9.85
CA LYS A 150 1.47 -13.08 10.08
C LYS A 150 0.27 -12.14 10.22
N ARG A 151 0.48 -10.94 10.82
CA ARG A 151 -0.55 -9.93 11.00
C ARG A 151 -1.02 -9.37 9.64
N SER A 152 -0.10 -8.96 8.78
CA SER A 152 -0.43 -8.45 7.44
C SER A 152 -1.11 -9.51 6.58
N ARG A 153 -0.65 -10.76 6.63
CA ARG A 153 -1.33 -11.86 5.94
C ARG A 153 -2.75 -12.06 6.46
N GLY A 154 -2.95 -12.00 7.78
CA GLY A 154 -4.28 -12.12 8.40
C GLY A 154 -5.20 -10.95 8.02
N GLY A 155 -4.70 -9.71 8.06
CA GLY A 155 -5.44 -8.52 7.65
C GLY A 155 -5.84 -8.55 6.17
N LEU A 156 -4.89 -8.93 5.29
CA LEU A 156 -5.13 -8.98 3.85
C LEU A 156 -6.09 -10.11 3.44
N LEU A 157 -5.90 -11.30 3.97
CA LEU A 157 -6.61 -12.52 3.52
C LEU A 157 -7.79 -12.90 4.41
N GLY A 158 -7.83 -12.41 5.63
CA GLY A 158 -8.82 -12.80 6.63
C GLY A 158 -8.56 -14.17 7.24
N GLU A 159 -9.37 -14.53 8.22
CA GLU A 159 -9.16 -15.71 9.08
C GLU A 159 -9.23 -17.03 8.30
N TYR A 160 -10.10 -17.13 7.32
CA TYR A 160 -10.30 -18.36 6.55
C TYR A 160 -9.29 -18.52 5.40
N ARG A 161 -9.05 -17.44 4.64
CA ARG A 161 -8.21 -17.49 3.43
C ARG A 161 -6.71 -17.37 3.70
N LYS A 162 -6.29 -16.95 4.92
CA LYS A 162 -4.86 -16.79 5.27
C LYS A 162 -4.05 -18.09 5.17
N TYR A 163 -4.71 -19.26 5.17
CA TYR A 163 -4.07 -20.57 5.01
C TYR A 163 -4.11 -21.10 3.58
N ASN A 164 -4.81 -20.44 2.69
CA ASN A 164 -4.87 -20.83 1.27
C ASN A 164 -3.50 -20.59 0.60
N LYS A 165 -2.83 -21.68 0.25
CA LYS A 165 -1.47 -21.64 -0.33
C LYS A 165 -1.44 -20.91 -1.67
N THR A 166 -2.44 -21.11 -2.53
CA THR A 166 -2.53 -20.44 -3.83
C THR A 166 -2.60 -18.91 -3.67
N LEU A 167 -3.43 -18.42 -2.71
CA LEU A 167 -3.47 -17.00 -2.41
C LEU A 167 -2.17 -16.49 -1.77
N GLN A 168 -1.54 -17.29 -0.89
CA GLN A 168 -0.22 -16.90 -0.37
C GLN A 168 0.80 -16.79 -1.49
N ASP A 169 0.80 -17.69 -2.46
CA ASP A 169 1.72 -17.68 -3.59
C ASP A 169 1.47 -16.49 -4.53
N SER A 170 0.21 -16.24 -4.86
CA SER A 170 -0.17 -15.12 -5.76
C SER A 170 0.06 -13.74 -5.15
N LEU A 171 0.09 -13.64 -3.81
CA LEU A 171 0.32 -12.41 -3.07
C LEU A 171 1.71 -12.36 -2.41
N SER A 172 2.60 -13.28 -2.75
CA SER A 172 4.04 -13.21 -2.47
C SER A 172 4.72 -12.59 -3.69
N LEU A 173 5.01 -11.28 -3.59
CA LEU A 173 5.29 -10.45 -4.76
C LEU A 173 6.66 -10.72 -5.38
N GLU A 174 7.61 -11.24 -4.60
CA GLU A 174 8.90 -11.74 -5.08
C GLU A 174 8.73 -12.84 -6.14
N ARG A 175 7.65 -13.60 -6.07
CA ARG A 175 7.33 -14.67 -7.03
C ARG A 175 6.72 -14.15 -8.33
N ARG A 176 6.37 -12.86 -8.33
CA ARG A 176 5.73 -12.17 -9.44
C ARG A 176 6.57 -11.02 -9.99
N ALA A 177 7.86 -10.99 -9.67
CA ALA A 177 8.76 -9.92 -10.10
C ALA A 177 8.77 -9.75 -11.63
N LYS A 178 8.62 -10.81 -12.41
CA LYS A 178 8.50 -10.76 -13.88
C LYS A 178 7.33 -9.87 -14.35
N ASP A 179 6.24 -9.81 -13.57
CA ASP A 179 5.03 -9.07 -13.90
C ASP A 179 5.10 -7.58 -13.49
N VAL A 180 6.17 -7.17 -12.79
CA VAL A 180 6.37 -5.78 -12.38
C VAL A 180 6.55 -4.88 -13.60
N LYS A 181 5.72 -3.84 -13.69
CA LYS A 181 5.63 -2.94 -14.85
C LYS A 181 6.22 -1.55 -14.62
N ALA A 182 6.53 -1.22 -13.36
CA ALA A 182 7.04 0.09 -12.95
C ALA A 182 8.44 -0.02 -12.33
N PRO A 183 9.31 0.98 -12.45
CA PRO A 183 10.53 1.08 -11.66
C PRO A 183 10.21 1.08 -10.16
N VAL A 184 11.02 0.33 -9.38
CA VAL A 184 10.77 0.09 -7.95
C VAL A 184 11.92 0.62 -7.10
N PHE A 185 11.60 1.47 -6.13
CA PHE A 185 12.50 1.85 -5.06
C PHE A 185 12.16 1.05 -3.81
N LEU A 186 13.15 0.35 -3.26
CA LEU A 186 13.02 -0.46 -2.05
C LEU A 186 13.89 0.11 -0.95
N LEU A 187 13.36 0.21 0.25
CA LEU A 187 14.11 0.63 1.43
C LEU A 187 13.71 -0.20 2.65
N ASN A 188 14.69 -0.63 3.42
CA ASN A 188 14.46 -1.22 4.75
C ASN A 188 15.66 -1.06 5.67
N CYS A 189 15.48 -1.43 6.94
CA CYS A 189 16.54 -1.53 7.93
C CYS A 189 16.71 -2.97 8.40
N LYS A 190 17.95 -3.42 8.67
CA LYS A 190 18.24 -4.78 9.14
C LYS A 190 17.73 -5.04 10.56
N ASP A 191 17.67 -3.98 11.37
CA ASP A 191 17.20 -4.03 12.76
C ASP A 191 15.69 -3.86 12.90
N ASP A 192 14.92 -4.04 11.83
CA ASP A 192 13.46 -3.97 11.84
C ASP A 192 12.85 -5.11 12.69
N PRO A 193 12.19 -4.82 13.83
CA PRO A 193 11.63 -5.84 14.70
C PRO A 193 10.23 -6.31 14.29
N VAL A 194 9.64 -5.71 13.25
CA VAL A 194 8.24 -5.93 12.85
C VAL A 194 8.15 -6.73 11.55
N VAL A 195 8.80 -6.23 10.51
CA VAL A 195 8.87 -6.88 9.21
C VAL A 195 10.31 -7.32 8.94
N ASP A 196 10.52 -8.62 8.89
CA ASP A 196 11.84 -9.19 8.64
C ASP A 196 12.45 -8.59 7.36
N TYR A 197 13.68 -8.11 7.43
CA TYR A 197 14.36 -7.46 6.32
C TYR A 197 14.49 -8.34 5.07
N HIS A 198 14.41 -9.65 5.22
CA HIS A 198 14.40 -10.58 4.09
C HIS A 198 13.22 -10.37 3.14
N HIS A 199 12.14 -9.72 3.56
CA HIS A 199 11.09 -9.31 2.63
C HIS A 199 11.65 -8.45 1.49
N SER A 200 12.43 -7.43 1.83
CA SER A 200 13.05 -6.55 0.83
C SER A 200 14.19 -7.24 0.08
N VAL A 201 14.96 -8.10 0.75
CA VAL A 201 16.03 -8.90 0.11
C VAL A 201 15.43 -9.79 -0.98
N LEU A 202 14.39 -10.57 -0.66
CA LEU A 202 13.71 -11.44 -1.63
C LEU A 202 13.19 -10.67 -2.85
N MET A 203 12.59 -9.50 -2.62
CA MET A 203 12.10 -8.68 -3.73
C MET A 203 13.22 -8.11 -4.58
N ASN A 204 14.30 -7.63 -3.95
CA ASN A 204 15.49 -7.14 -4.64
C ASN A 204 16.12 -8.22 -5.53
N GLU A 205 16.33 -9.42 -4.98
CA GLU A 205 16.88 -10.55 -5.72
C GLU A 205 16.00 -10.94 -6.92
N ALA A 206 14.69 -10.99 -6.71
CA ALA A 206 13.74 -11.31 -7.75
C ALA A 206 13.69 -10.24 -8.86
N LEU A 207 13.68 -8.95 -8.50
CA LEU A 207 13.74 -7.84 -9.47
C LEU A 207 15.04 -7.85 -10.25
N THR A 208 16.17 -8.16 -9.60
CA THR A 208 17.49 -8.29 -10.24
C THR A 208 17.48 -9.44 -11.25
N ALA A 209 16.99 -10.62 -10.85
CA ALA A 209 16.90 -11.79 -11.72
C ALA A 209 16.06 -11.55 -12.98
N GLU A 210 14.98 -10.75 -12.85
CA GLU A 210 14.08 -10.40 -13.94
C GLU A 210 14.51 -9.13 -14.71
N GLY A 211 15.71 -8.57 -14.42
CA GLY A 211 16.25 -7.38 -15.08
C GLY A 211 15.36 -6.13 -14.93
N LYS A 212 14.58 -6.03 -13.86
CA LYS A 212 13.67 -4.89 -13.64
C LYS A 212 14.43 -3.68 -13.13
N ARG A 213 14.08 -2.49 -13.61
CA ARG A 213 14.64 -1.22 -13.10
C ARG A 213 14.23 -1.04 -11.65
N HIS A 214 15.21 -1.06 -10.73
CA HIS A 214 14.98 -0.83 -9.32
C HIS A 214 16.20 -0.22 -8.64
N LEU A 215 15.97 0.36 -7.44
CA LEU A 215 16.99 0.81 -6.52
C LEU A 215 16.68 0.25 -5.15
N TYR A 216 17.62 -0.46 -4.55
CA TYR A 216 17.48 -1.02 -3.21
C TYR A 216 18.46 -0.40 -2.23
N LEU A 217 17.93 0.15 -1.15
CA LEU A 217 18.70 0.69 -0.03
C LEU A 217 18.41 -0.12 1.22
N GLN A 218 19.45 -0.62 1.86
CA GLN A 218 19.36 -1.30 3.14
C GLN A 218 20.28 -0.62 4.15
N TYR A 219 19.72 -0.17 5.26
CA TYR A 219 20.47 0.41 6.36
C TYR A 219 20.62 -0.59 7.51
N GLU A 220 21.73 -0.48 8.27
CA GLU A 220 21.97 -1.34 9.43
C GLU A 220 20.96 -1.07 10.55
N LYS A 221 20.63 0.23 10.74
CA LYS A 221 19.75 0.69 11.83
C LYS A 221 18.68 1.65 11.32
N GLY A 222 17.52 1.63 11.98
CA GLY A 222 16.40 2.50 11.70
C GLY A 222 15.08 1.94 12.21
N GLY A 223 14.99 0.63 12.37
CA GLY A 223 13.78 -0.06 12.85
C GLY A 223 12.67 -0.06 11.83
N HIS A 224 11.42 -0.08 12.31
CA HIS A 224 10.18 -0.04 11.52
C HIS A 224 9.39 1.23 11.80
N GLY A 225 8.55 1.67 10.87
CA GLY A 225 7.61 2.78 11.10
C GLY A 225 8.25 4.17 11.19
N PHE A 226 9.43 4.37 10.61
CA PHE A 226 10.12 5.65 10.66
C PHE A 226 9.54 6.72 9.70
N GLY A 227 8.60 6.37 8.85
CA GLY A 227 7.99 7.31 7.91
C GLY A 227 9.02 8.02 7.02
N ILE A 228 9.00 9.35 7.02
CA ILE A 228 9.95 10.18 6.29
C ILE A 228 11.14 10.67 7.14
N ASP A 229 11.13 10.42 8.45
CA ASP A 229 12.03 11.07 9.40
C ASP A 229 13.49 10.58 9.36
N LYS A 230 13.74 9.45 8.71
CA LYS A 230 15.08 8.85 8.67
C LYS A 230 15.63 8.71 7.26
N HIS A 231 16.96 8.72 7.18
CA HIS A 231 17.75 8.35 6.00
C HIS A 231 17.59 9.25 4.77
N ASN A 232 16.88 10.36 4.87
CA ASN A 232 16.65 11.30 3.73
C ASN A 232 16.22 10.58 2.43
N TRP A 233 15.52 9.45 2.59
CA TRP A 233 15.20 8.54 1.50
C TRP A 233 14.29 9.19 0.45
N LEU A 234 13.41 10.12 0.85
CA LEU A 234 12.49 10.77 -0.08
C LEU A 234 13.24 11.56 -1.14
N ASP A 235 14.27 12.32 -0.74
CA ASP A 235 15.09 13.09 -1.70
C ASP A 235 15.93 12.17 -2.59
N ILE A 236 16.43 11.05 -2.05
CA ILE A 236 17.12 10.02 -2.84
C ILE A 236 16.18 9.42 -3.88
N PHE A 237 14.96 9.05 -3.47
CA PHE A 237 13.94 8.53 -4.37
C PHE A 237 13.57 9.53 -5.45
N LEU A 238 13.26 10.78 -5.09
CA LEU A 238 12.87 11.83 -6.03
C LEU A 238 14.01 12.17 -7.02
N LYS A 239 15.26 12.07 -6.60
CA LYS A 239 16.41 12.21 -7.49
C LYS A 239 16.56 11.03 -8.45
N TRP A 240 16.30 9.81 -7.99
CA TRP A 240 16.44 8.60 -8.79
C TRP A 240 15.38 8.46 -9.89
N ILE A 241 14.18 9.02 -9.71
CA ILE A 241 13.10 8.95 -10.69
C ILE A 241 13.21 10.01 -11.79
N ARG A 242 14.05 11.04 -11.62
CA ARG A 242 14.35 12.07 -12.65
C ARG A 242 15.29 11.50 -13.70
#